data_f120b61b9766ac8134a4783e0769693e
#
_entry.id   f120b61b9766ac8134a4783e0769693e
#
_cell.length_a   1.000
_cell.length_b   1.000
_cell.length_c   1.000
_cell.angle_alpha   90.00
_cell.angle_beta   90.00
_cell.angle_gamma   90.00
#
_symmetry.space_group_name_H-M   'P 1'
#
loop_
_entity.id
_entity.type
_entity.pdbx_description
1 polymer ?
#
loop_
_entity_poly.entity_id
_entity_poly.type
_entity_poly.pdbx_seq_one_letter_code
_entity_poly.pdbx_strand_id
1 'polypeptide(L)'
;MSENPPTSRKSVREFSAGGVVLRRMREQWHVAAIEPNIVNADSITRNAVKLRRRPAILALPKGAIDKGESPEQSAIREVLEETGVMVQAITKLTDIKYFYVRSWGGRERVFKVVSFFLFRYVSGRLGDIQPAMRKEVRRAVWLPLEQAAQKLTYPGEKQVAQIARKYVRAHPDL
;
A
#
# COMPACT_ATOMS: atom_id res chain seq x y z
N MET A 1 9.64 50.18 -5.30
CA MET A 1 9.75 48.91 -4.55
C MET A 1 8.61 48.03 -4.98
N SER A 2 8.87 47.11 -5.91
CA SER A 2 7.85 46.19 -6.42
C SER A 2 7.89 44.90 -5.60
N GLU A 3 6.91 44.73 -4.74
CA GLU A 3 6.70 43.43 -4.07
C GLU A 3 6.14 42.43 -5.10
N ASN A 4 6.94 41.43 -5.42
CA ASN A 4 6.46 40.27 -6.15
C ASN A 4 5.46 39.48 -5.27
N PRO A 5 4.25 39.20 -5.73
CA PRO A 5 3.30 38.38 -4.96
C PRO A 5 3.88 36.97 -4.81
N PRO A 6 3.65 36.30 -3.67
CA PRO A 6 4.12 34.95 -3.45
C PRO A 6 3.53 34.02 -4.50
N THR A 7 4.37 33.42 -5.32
CA THR A 7 3.99 32.37 -6.26
C THR A 7 3.31 31.24 -5.51
N SER A 8 2.00 31.11 -5.65
CA SER A 8 1.21 29.99 -5.18
C SER A 8 1.82 28.70 -5.74
N ARG A 9 2.58 27.96 -4.93
CA ARG A 9 3.11 26.66 -5.31
C ARG A 9 1.94 25.71 -5.48
N LYS A 10 1.54 25.46 -6.73
CA LYS A 10 0.53 24.46 -7.06
C LYS A 10 0.95 23.11 -6.48
N SER A 11 0.17 22.55 -5.57
CA SER A 11 0.37 21.18 -5.09
C SER A 11 -0.22 20.22 -6.13
N VAL A 12 0.57 19.25 -6.56
CA VAL A 12 0.09 18.14 -7.40
C VAL A 12 -0.74 17.20 -6.52
N ARG A 13 -1.83 16.67 -7.08
CA ARG A 13 -2.65 15.65 -6.41
C ARG A 13 -2.38 14.30 -7.06
N GLU A 14 -2.13 13.30 -6.22
CA GLU A 14 -2.00 11.91 -6.64
C GLU A 14 -3.05 11.04 -5.96
N PHE A 15 -3.63 10.15 -6.73
CA PHE A 15 -4.62 9.20 -6.26
C PHE A 15 -4.10 7.77 -6.45
N SER A 16 -4.22 6.97 -5.41
CA SER A 16 -3.85 5.56 -5.40
C SER A 16 -4.97 4.75 -4.74
N ALA A 17 -4.97 3.47 -5.00
CA ALA A 17 -5.86 2.55 -4.33
C ALA A 17 -5.11 1.27 -3.94
N GLY A 18 -5.58 0.60 -2.90
CA GLY A 18 -4.97 -0.63 -2.40
C GLY A 18 -5.91 -1.46 -1.57
N GLY A 19 -5.44 -2.61 -1.11
CA GLY A 19 -6.28 -3.58 -0.47
C GLY A 19 -5.71 -4.24 0.77
N VAL A 20 -6.61 -4.56 1.70
CA VAL A 20 -6.42 -5.51 2.78
C VAL A 20 -7.07 -6.82 2.35
N VAL A 21 -6.27 -7.80 1.96
CA VAL A 21 -6.74 -9.11 1.50
C VAL A 21 -6.85 -10.07 2.67
N LEU A 22 -8.06 -10.46 3.01
CA LEU A 22 -8.33 -11.43 4.08
C LEU A 22 -8.28 -12.86 3.55
N ARG A 23 -7.55 -13.72 4.24
CA ARG A 23 -7.57 -15.19 4.05
C ARG A 23 -7.61 -15.89 5.40
N ARG A 24 -8.55 -16.81 5.57
CA ARG A 24 -8.61 -17.65 6.76
C ARG A 24 -7.68 -18.86 6.59
N MET A 25 -6.71 -19.02 7.49
CA MET A 25 -5.79 -20.14 7.52
C MET A 25 -5.68 -20.65 8.96
N ARG A 26 -5.89 -21.96 9.18
CA ARG A 26 -5.81 -22.58 10.50
C ARG A 26 -6.59 -21.80 11.57
N GLU A 27 -7.85 -21.48 11.31
CA GLU A 27 -8.76 -20.74 12.17
C GLU A 27 -8.36 -19.27 12.47
N GLN A 28 -7.32 -18.76 11.83
CA GLN A 28 -6.86 -17.38 11.99
C GLN A 28 -6.98 -16.59 10.69
N TRP A 29 -7.37 -15.32 10.81
CA TRP A 29 -7.34 -14.39 9.70
C TRP A 29 -5.93 -13.89 9.45
N HIS A 30 -5.56 -13.89 8.18
CA HIS A 30 -4.31 -13.36 7.67
C HIS A 30 -4.59 -12.29 6.64
N VAL A 31 -3.63 -11.38 6.47
CA VAL A 31 -3.65 -10.33 5.44
C VAL A 31 -2.40 -10.42 4.58
N ALA A 32 -2.57 -10.16 3.28
CA ALA A 32 -1.44 -10.06 2.37
C ALA A 32 -0.69 -8.74 2.61
N ALA A 33 0.62 -8.81 2.71
CA ALA A 33 1.51 -7.67 2.74
C ALA A 33 2.65 -7.88 1.72
N ILE A 34 3.22 -6.79 1.24
CA ILE A 34 4.35 -6.78 0.33
C ILE A 34 5.59 -6.22 1.02
N GLU A 35 6.75 -6.70 0.60
CA GLU A 35 8.05 -6.09 0.88
C GLU A 35 8.48 -5.34 -0.39
N PRO A 36 8.42 -3.98 -0.38
CA PRO A 36 8.86 -3.19 -1.51
C PRO A 36 10.35 -3.39 -1.80
N ASN A 37 10.73 -3.32 -3.07
CA ASN A 37 12.12 -3.36 -3.47
C ASN A 37 12.76 -1.98 -3.23
N ILE A 38 13.66 -1.86 -2.26
CA ILE A 38 14.24 -0.58 -1.79
C ILE A 38 15.10 0.11 -2.87
N VAL A 39 15.43 -0.57 -3.96
CA VAL A 39 16.27 -0.01 -5.03
C VAL A 39 15.64 1.24 -5.66
N ASN A 40 14.32 1.42 -5.56
CA ASN A 40 13.59 2.57 -6.12
C ASN A 40 13.07 3.55 -5.05
N ALA A 41 13.22 3.26 -3.77
CA ALA A 41 12.89 4.18 -2.70
C ALA A 41 14.13 5.00 -2.33
N ASP A 42 14.29 6.17 -2.97
CA ASP A 42 15.33 7.17 -2.71
C ASP A 42 16.77 6.63 -2.67
N SER A 43 17.43 6.74 -3.79
CA SER A 43 18.87 6.54 -3.99
C SER A 43 19.73 7.58 -3.23
N ILE A 44 19.44 7.84 -1.96
CA ILE A 44 20.25 8.70 -1.11
C ILE A 44 20.50 8.02 0.23
N THR A 45 21.31 6.96 0.21
CA THR A 45 22.22 6.71 1.34
C THR A 45 23.37 5.83 0.88
N ARG A 46 24.48 6.48 0.60
CA ARG A 46 25.82 5.90 0.42
C ARG A 46 26.27 5.22 1.72
N ASN A 47 25.73 4.05 2.04
CA ASN A 47 26.32 3.14 3.04
C ASN A 47 25.65 1.77 2.93
N ALA A 48 26.01 1.01 1.92
CA ALA A 48 25.54 -0.35 1.69
C ALA A 48 25.80 -1.32 2.88
N VAL A 49 26.69 -0.99 3.77
CA VAL A 49 27.02 -1.81 4.95
C VAL A 49 25.99 -1.70 6.07
N LYS A 50 25.25 -0.58 6.17
CA LYS A 50 24.18 -0.40 7.18
C LYS A 50 22.84 -1.01 6.78
N LEU A 51 22.64 -1.41 5.52
CA LEU A 51 21.37 -1.98 5.02
C LEU A 51 21.10 -3.40 5.55
N ARG A 52 22.11 -4.15 5.97
CA ARG A 52 21.95 -5.54 6.45
C ARG A 52 21.24 -5.68 7.81
N ARG A 53 20.96 -4.57 8.52
CA ARG A 53 20.34 -4.57 9.87
C ARG A 53 19.03 -3.78 9.97
N ARG A 54 18.49 -3.26 8.86
CA ARG A 54 17.16 -2.60 8.91
C ARG A 54 16.07 -3.66 8.86
N PRO A 55 15.03 -3.55 9.72
CA PRO A 55 13.87 -4.42 9.61
C PRO A 55 13.25 -4.28 8.21
N ALA A 56 12.75 -5.39 7.66
CA ALA A 56 12.09 -5.40 6.36
C ALA A 56 10.93 -4.40 6.36
N ILE A 57 10.85 -3.56 5.33
CA ILE A 57 9.69 -2.69 5.12
C ILE A 57 8.54 -3.59 4.67
N LEU A 58 7.43 -3.52 5.38
CA LEU A 58 6.20 -4.21 5.01
C LEU A 58 5.11 -3.18 4.76
N ALA A 59 4.40 -3.33 3.64
CA ALA A 59 3.34 -2.45 3.19
C ALA A 59 2.11 -3.25 2.72
N LEU A 60 0.96 -2.61 2.68
CA LEU A 60 -0.22 -3.14 2.00
C LEU A 60 -0.05 -2.96 0.48
N PRO A 61 -0.51 -3.91 -0.35
CA PRO A 61 -0.49 -3.78 -1.81
C PRO A 61 -1.32 -2.57 -2.25
N LYS A 62 -0.75 -1.72 -3.11
CA LYS A 62 -1.38 -0.49 -3.61
C LYS A 62 -0.60 0.15 -4.72
N GLY A 63 -1.28 0.82 -5.62
CA GLY A 63 -0.64 1.61 -6.67
C GLY A 63 -1.50 2.74 -7.21
N ALA A 64 -1.06 3.36 -8.29
CA ALA A 64 -1.74 4.48 -8.91
C ALA A 64 -3.06 4.03 -9.56
N ILE A 65 -4.05 4.92 -9.52
CA ILE A 65 -5.31 4.72 -10.24
C ILE A 65 -5.09 5.11 -11.69
N ASP A 66 -5.27 4.17 -12.60
CA ASP A 66 -5.14 4.41 -14.03
C ASP A 66 -6.36 5.18 -14.58
N LYS A 67 -6.15 5.83 -15.73
CA LYS A 67 -7.21 6.60 -16.38
C LYS A 67 -8.39 5.70 -16.74
N GLY A 68 -9.56 6.03 -16.20
CA GLY A 68 -10.80 5.28 -16.45
C GLY A 68 -11.10 4.18 -15.44
N GLU A 69 -10.18 3.88 -14.53
CA GLU A 69 -10.44 2.94 -13.43
C GLU A 69 -11.19 3.62 -12.27
N SER A 70 -12.10 2.88 -11.64
CA SER A 70 -12.55 3.24 -10.31
C SER A 70 -11.47 2.89 -9.27
N PRO A 71 -11.47 3.53 -8.08
CA PRO A 71 -10.53 3.18 -7.01
C PRO A 71 -10.58 1.69 -6.61
N GLU A 72 -11.76 1.06 -6.64
CA GLU A 72 -11.91 -0.35 -6.33
C GLU A 72 -11.30 -1.25 -7.40
N GLN A 73 -11.53 -0.94 -8.69
CA GLN A 73 -10.93 -1.68 -9.80
C GLN A 73 -9.40 -1.60 -9.76
N SER A 74 -8.87 -0.39 -9.52
CA SER A 74 -7.43 -0.19 -9.35
C SER A 74 -6.87 -1.01 -8.18
N ALA A 75 -7.56 -1.01 -7.03
CA ALA A 75 -7.13 -1.79 -5.86
C ALA A 75 -7.11 -3.30 -6.14
N ILE A 76 -8.09 -3.83 -6.89
CA ILE A 76 -8.13 -5.25 -7.28
C ILE A 76 -6.95 -5.57 -8.21
N ARG A 77 -6.68 -4.71 -9.21
CA ARG A 77 -5.56 -4.87 -10.14
C ARG A 77 -4.23 -4.86 -9.41
N GLU A 78 -3.99 -3.85 -8.55
CA GLU A 78 -2.75 -3.71 -7.80
C GLU A 78 -2.50 -4.90 -6.85
N VAL A 79 -3.55 -5.39 -6.19
CA VAL A 79 -3.46 -6.61 -5.37
C VAL A 79 -3.00 -7.79 -6.22
N LEU A 80 -3.60 -8.01 -7.39
CA LEU A 80 -3.20 -9.11 -8.27
C LEU A 80 -1.76 -8.95 -8.75
N GLU A 81 -1.38 -7.77 -9.20
CA GLU A 81 -0.06 -7.47 -9.76
C GLU A 81 1.07 -7.62 -8.73
N GLU A 82 0.87 -7.09 -7.53
CA GLU A 82 1.88 -7.05 -6.47
C GLU A 82 1.93 -8.33 -5.61
N THR A 83 0.86 -9.12 -5.62
CA THR A 83 0.78 -10.30 -4.73
C THR A 83 0.54 -11.62 -5.45
N GLY A 84 -0.02 -11.61 -6.66
CA GLY A 84 -0.41 -12.81 -7.41
C GLY A 84 -1.72 -13.45 -6.96
N VAL A 85 -2.50 -12.78 -6.10
CA VAL A 85 -3.78 -13.34 -5.63
C VAL A 85 -4.98 -12.63 -6.24
N MET A 86 -6.03 -13.40 -6.54
CA MET A 86 -7.32 -12.92 -6.98
C MET A 86 -8.24 -12.72 -5.78
N VAL A 87 -9.01 -11.65 -5.82
CA VAL A 87 -9.82 -11.20 -4.69
C VAL A 87 -11.23 -10.80 -5.07
N GLN A 88 -12.12 -10.82 -4.09
CA GLN A 88 -13.48 -10.31 -4.18
C GLN A 88 -13.64 -9.15 -3.20
N ALA A 89 -14.25 -8.06 -3.65
CA ALA A 89 -14.51 -6.90 -2.80
C ALA A 89 -15.54 -7.21 -1.71
N ILE A 90 -15.25 -6.73 -0.50
CA ILE A 90 -16.18 -6.78 0.64
C ILE A 90 -16.71 -5.37 0.90
N THR A 91 -15.82 -4.41 1.16
CA THR A 91 -16.20 -3.02 1.45
C THR A 91 -15.03 -2.06 1.31
N LYS A 92 -15.31 -0.78 1.17
CA LYS A 92 -14.31 0.27 1.34
C LYS A 92 -14.03 0.47 2.83
N LEU A 93 -12.74 0.51 3.22
CA LEU A 93 -12.33 0.73 4.62
C LEU A 93 -12.17 2.22 4.93
N THR A 94 -11.28 2.91 4.21
CA THR A 94 -10.95 4.31 4.48
C THR A 94 -10.08 4.91 3.37
N ASP A 95 -9.90 6.23 3.42
CA ASP A 95 -8.90 6.97 2.65
C ASP A 95 -7.78 7.46 3.58
N ILE A 96 -6.52 7.18 3.22
CA ILE A 96 -5.37 7.80 3.86
C ILE A 96 -4.98 9.02 3.04
N LYS A 97 -4.69 10.13 3.73
CA LYS A 97 -4.28 11.40 3.10
C LYS A 97 -2.98 11.88 3.71
N TYR A 98 -2.00 12.21 2.89
CA TYR A 98 -0.75 12.77 3.36
C TYR A 98 -0.06 13.65 2.32
N PHE A 99 0.87 14.47 2.77
CA PHE A 99 1.73 15.27 1.91
C PHE A 99 3.13 14.68 1.89
N TYR A 100 3.77 14.74 0.74
CA TYR A 100 5.20 14.49 0.64
C TYR A 100 5.84 15.47 -0.36
N VAL A 101 7.16 15.55 -0.34
CA VAL A 101 7.91 16.38 -1.27
C VAL A 101 8.64 15.46 -2.25
N ARG A 102 8.34 15.61 -3.53
CA ARG A 102 9.08 14.92 -4.60
C ARG A 102 10.39 15.66 -4.81
N SER A 103 11.52 14.97 -4.59
CA SER A 103 12.85 15.58 -4.62
C SER A 103 13.48 15.69 -6.02
N TRP A 104 12.98 14.90 -6.98
CA TRP A 104 13.38 14.95 -8.40
C TRP A 104 12.39 15.80 -9.20
N GLY A 105 12.90 16.73 -10.03
CA GLY A 105 12.07 17.63 -10.83
C GLY A 105 11.64 18.95 -10.14
N GLY A 106 12.29 19.37 -9.00
CA GLY A 106 12.10 20.73 -8.48
C GLY A 106 11.36 20.88 -7.16
N ARG A 107 11.48 19.98 -6.20
CA ARG A 107 10.84 20.09 -4.85
C ARG A 107 9.33 20.37 -4.90
N GLU A 108 8.60 19.54 -5.61
CA GLU A 108 7.17 19.66 -5.75
C GLU A 108 6.44 19.08 -4.53
N ARG A 109 5.49 19.83 -3.96
CA ARG A 109 4.62 19.31 -2.90
C ARG A 109 3.51 18.48 -3.53
N VAL A 110 3.39 17.23 -3.11
CA VAL A 110 2.37 16.30 -3.58
C VAL A 110 1.39 16.02 -2.44
N PHE A 111 0.10 16.19 -2.73
CA PHE A 111 -0.98 15.71 -1.86
C PHE A 111 -1.44 14.35 -2.37
N LYS A 112 -1.20 13.31 -1.58
CA LYS A 112 -1.57 11.94 -1.94
C LYS A 112 -2.78 11.46 -1.16
N VAL A 113 -3.71 10.85 -1.89
CA VAL A 113 -4.87 10.15 -1.34
C VAL A 113 -4.78 8.68 -1.74
N VAL A 114 -4.88 7.79 -0.77
CA VAL A 114 -4.88 6.33 -1.00
C VAL A 114 -6.17 5.75 -0.46
N SER A 115 -7.02 5.22 -1.35
CA SER A 115 -8.27 4.52 -0.98
C SER A 115 -7.99 3.06 -0.69
N PHE A 116 -8.34 2.59 0.52
CA PHE A 116 -8.17 1.19 0.91
C PHE A 116 -9.49 0.45 1.00
N PHE A 117 -9.50 -0.76 0.43
CA PHE A 117 -10.63 -1.68 0.40
C PHE A 117 -10.31 -2.96 1.16
N LEU A 118 -11.34 -3.59 1.70
CA LEU A 118 -11.29 -4.92 2.28
C LEU A 118 -11.69 -5.92 1.22
N PHE A 119 -10.86 -6.93 1.03
CA PHE A 119 -11.06 -7.99 0.06
C PHE A 119 -11.05 -9.36 0.73
N ARG A 120 -11.79 -10.29 0.15
CA ARG A 120 -11.68 -11.72 0.42
C ARG A 120 -10.77 -12.37 -0.62
N TYR A 121 -9.81 -13.17 -0.18
CA TYR A 121 -9.04 -14.05 -1.05
C TYR A 121 -9.96 -15.03 -1.77
N VAL A 122 -9.79 -15.19 -3.07
CA VAL A 122 -10.53 -16.16 -3.91
C VAL A 122 -9.61 -17.26 -4.36
N SER A 123 -8.50 -16.92 -5.03
CA SER A 123 -7.58 -17.87 -5.63
C SER A 123 -6.21 -17.24 -5.90
N GLY A 124 -5.32 -18.01 -6.51
CA GLY A 124 -3.96 -17.57 -6.84
C GLY A 124 -2.94 -17.94 -5.76
N ARG A 125 -1.68 -17.82 -6.11
CA ARG A 125 -0.56 -18.12 -5.22
C ARG A 125 0.11 -16.84 -4.78
N LEU A 126 0.15 -16.61 -3.48
CA LEU A 126 0.88 -15.46 -2.94
C LEU A 126 2.37 -15.57 -3.31
N GLY A 127 2.89 -14.51 -3.92
CA GLY A 127 4.25 -14.45 -4.42
C GLY A 127 4.38 -14.65 -5.93
N ASP A 128 3.31 -15.01 -6.64
CA ASP A 128 3.27 -14.98 -8.11
C ASP A 128 3.12 -13.54 -8.63
N ILE A 129 4.09 -12.73 -8.23
CA ILE A 129 4.16 -11.31 -8.58
C ILE A 129 4.34 -11.18 -10.10
N GLN A 130 3.55 -10.32 -10.74
CA GLN A 130 3.66 -10.08 -12.17
C GLN A 130 5.07 -9.61 -12.55
N PRO A 131 5.62 -10.05 -13.70
CA PRO A 131 7.01 -9.74 -14.09
C PRO A 131 7.34 -8.24 -14.07
N ALA A 132 6.39 -7.39 -14.47
CA ALA A 132 6.53 -5.93 -14.46
C ALA A 132 6.75 -5.37 -13.04
N MET A 133 6.09 -5.97 -12.04
CA MET A 133 6.13 -5.52 -10.63
C MET A 133 7.34 -6.04 -9.84
N ARG A 134 8.10 -7.00 -10.38
CA ARG A 134 9.29 -7.55 -9.70
C ARG A 134 10.39 -6.52 -9.44
N LYS A 135 10.36 -5.39 -10.13
CA LYS A 135 11.26 -4.25 -9.87
C LYS A 135 10.82 -3.45 -8.64
N GLU A 136 9.55 -3.48 -8.30
CA GLU A 136 8.94 -2.70 -7.22
C GLU A 136 8.68 -3.53 -5.98
N VAL A 137 8.35 -4.81 -6.15
CA VAL A 137 8.00 -5.75 -5.08
C VAL A 137 9.01 -6.89 -5.03
N ARG A 138 9.67 -7.04 -3.88
CA ARG A 138 10.61 -8.11 -3.62
C ARG A 138 9.93 -9.43 -3.33
N ARG A 139 8.89 -9.40 -2.48
CA ARG A 139 8.08 -10.56 -2.11
C ARG A 139 6.75 -10.14 -1.51
N ALA A 140 5.79 -11.06 -1.52
CA ALA A 140 4.55 -10.95 -0.78
C ALA A 140 4.49 -12.00 0.34
N VAL A 141 3.87 -11.66 1.47
CA VAL A 141 3.80 -12.52 2.66
C VAL A 141 2.40 -12.45 3.28
N TRP A 142 1.97 -13.55 3.91
CA TRP A 142 0.80 -13.54 4.78
C TRP A 142 1.20 -13.12 6.19
N LEU A 143 0.51 -12.14 6.77
CA LEU A 143 0.66 -11.72 8.15
C LEU A 143 -0.61 -12.09 8.92
N PRO A 144 -0.51 -12.62 10.15
CA PRO A 144 -1.68 -12.72 11.02
C PRO A 144 -2.31 -11.33 11.19
N LEU A 145 -3.63 -11.22 11.00
CA LEU A 145 -4.36 -9.95 11.07
C LEU A 145 -4.13 -9.23 12.41
N GLU A 146 -4.10 -9.98 13.50
CA GLU A 146 -3.85 -9.43 14.85
C GLU A 146 -2.47 -8.77 14.99
N GLN A 147 -1.49 -9.20 14.20
CA GLN A 147 -0.14 -8.67 14.21
C GLN A 147 0.13 -7.63 13.11
N ALA A 148 -0.76 -7.51 12.13
CA ALA A 148 -0.53 -6.68 10.94
C ALA A 148 -0.23 -5.22 11.29
N ALA A 149 -1.00 -4.62 12.20
CA ALA A 149 -0.79 -3.23 12.63
C ALA A 149 0.57 -2.99 13.32
N GLN A 150 1.18 -4.03 13.90
CA GLN A 150 2.52 -3.94 14.49
C GLN A 150 3.62 -4.14 13.45
N LYS A 151 3.40 -5.05 12.49
CA LYS A 151 4.40 -5.45 11.49
C LYS A 151 4.47 -4.54 10.28
N LEU A 152 3.37 -3.92 9.86
CA LEU A 152 3.38 -2.94 8.79
C LEU A 152 4.24 -1.74 9.17
N THR A 153 4.91 -1.14 8.19
CA THR A 153 5.88 -0.06 8.44
C THR A 153 5.21 1.31 8.53
N TYR A 154 4.26 1.59 7.63
CA TYR A 154 3.69 2.93 7.49
C TYR A 154 2.53 3.19 8.47
N PRO A 155 2.54 4.32 9.20
CA PRO A 155 1.50 4.62 10.21
C PRO A 155 0.07 4.58 9.66
N GLY A 156 -0.16 5.12 8.46
CA GLY A 156 -1.46 5.09 7.81
C GLY A 156 -1.95 3.66 7.53
N GLU A 157 -1.06 2.79 7.04
CA GLU A 157 -1.40 1.38 6.77
C GLU A 157 -1.63 0.56 8.05
N LYS A 158 -0.92 0.89 9.14
CA LYS A 158 -1.21 0.33 10.47
C LYS A 158 -2.64 0.65 10.91
N GLN A 159 -3.07 1.88 10.65
CA GLN A 159 -4.44 2.33 10.93
C GLN A 159 -5.47 1.57 10.09
N VAL A 160 -5.18 1.36 8.80
CA VAL A 160 -6.03 0.54 7.91
C VAL A 160 -6.16 -0.89 8.43
N ALA A 161 -5.04 -1.52 8.84
CA ALA A 161 -5.06 -2.87 9.41
C ALA A 161 -5.90 -2.94 10.70
N GLN A 162 -5.86 -1.91 11.54
CA GLN A 162 -6.71 -1.83 12.74
C GLN A 162 -8.19 -1.71 12.38
N ILE A 163 -8.54 -0.93 11.35
CA ILE A 163 -9.92 -0.81 10.85
C ILE A 163 -10.39 -2.16 10.32
N ALA A 164 -9.58 -2.84 9.50
CA ALA A 164 -9.88 -4.16 8.97
C ALA A 164 -10.13 -5.18 10.12
N ARG A 165 -9.27 -5.17 11.15
CA ARG A 165 -9.43 -6.03 12.32
C ARG A 165 -10.74 -5.77 13.06
N LYS A 166 -11.10 -4.50 13.26
CA LYS A 166 -12.38 -4.14 13.89
C LYS A 166 -13.57 -4.62 13.04
N TYR A 167 -13.46 -4.47 11.72
CA TYR A 167 -14.50 -4.93 10.79
C TYR A 167 -14.71 -6.45 10.89
N VAL A 168 -13.64 -7.23 10.85
CA VAL A 168 -13.70 -8.70 10.98
C VAL A 168 -14.33 -9.13 12.30
N ARG A 169 -13.99 -8.46 13.39
CA ARG A 169 -14.59 -8.76 14.72
C ARG A 169 -16.08 -8.45 14.80
N ALA A 170 -16.52 -7.44 14.05
CA ALA A 170 -17.95 -7.08 13.98
C ALA A 170 -18.76 -7.95 13.02
N HIS A 171 -18.08 -8.74 12.16
CA HIS A 171 -18.69 -9.61 11.15
C HIS A 171 -18.13 -11.04 11.25
N PRO A 172 -18.53 -11.81 12.28
CA PRO A 172 -17.99 -13.15 12.54
C PRO A 172 -18.30 -14.17 11.43
N ASP A 173 -19.34 -13.91 10.63
CA ASP A 173 -19.78 -14.77 9.53
C ASP A 173 -19.03 -14.51 8.19
N LEU A 174 -17.99 -13.71 8.24
CA LEU A 174 -17.14 -13.42 7.08
C LEU A 174 -16.46 -14.67 6.54
#